data_b5b8320144e4fe0a364cec6952058a14
#
_entry.id   b5b8320144e4fe0a364cec6952058a14
#
_cell.length_a   1.000
_cell.length_b   1.000
_cell.length_c   1.000
_cell.angle_alpha   90.00
_cell.angle_beta   90.00
_cell.angle_gamma   90.00
#
_symmetry.space_group_name_H-M   'P 1'
#
loop_
_entity.id
_entity.type
_entity.pdbx_description
1 polymer ?
#
loop_
_entity_poly.entity_id
_entity_poly.type
_entity_poly.pdbx_seq_one_letter_code
_entity_poly.pdbx_strand_id
1 'polypeptide(L)'
;HTYKPDWSGLPGGQTWRYSSEYSVSTGSNVTFTKRDFAADGSLLTYAISGGKAGDKITLTLKASCDNYKDFTITLNITLTEKDDQKPLTITGAGSVVYGQTLTLTTTGGSGTGTVTYRIDTDASTGEATIDPETGVLTPVKVGSVSVIATKAGDNDYNDVTSAPFVLMIKPATPTGEPNYTKITTSGKTLKDAALTTKGSTLNPSDGKLEWVDDKGEPLPDDTTVKANTTYKWRFTPDDDNYTTLTGEVELYHKSSSGGGWYDSYYTIKATAGAGGSISPSGS
;
A
#
# COMPACT_ATOMS: atom_id res chain seq x y z
N HIS A 1 -23.05 -20.51 17.08
CA HIS A 1 -24.43 -20.04 17.14
C HIS A 1 -24.93 -20.00 18.59
N THR A 2 -25.92 -19.14 18.87
CA THR A 2 -26.57 -19.03 20.16
C THR A 2 -28.09 -19.10 19.99
N TYR A 3 -28.79 -19.65 20.95
CA TYR A 3 -30.23 -19.68 21.00
C TYR A 3 -30.69 -19.37 22.45
N LYS A 4 -31.71 -18.53 22.60
CA LYS A 4 -32.31 -18.20 23.88
C LYS A 4 -33.63 -18.95 24.00
N PRO A 5 -33.68 -20.09 24.75
CA PRO A 5 -34.92 -20.82 24.94
C PRO A 5 -35.92 -20.01 25.75
N ASP A 6 -37.21 -20.12 25.40
CA ASP A 6 -38.28 -19.58 26.22
C ASP A 6 -38.78 -20.64 27.21
N TRP A 7 -38.40 -20.49 28.47
CA TRP A 7 -38.79 -21.34 29.57
C TRP A 7 -39.91 -20.71 30.45
N SER A 8 -40.60 -19.70 29.94
CA SER A 8 -41.60 -18.95 30.74
C SER A 8 -42.72 -19.83 31.29
N GLY A 9 -42.98 -21.01 30.70
CA GLY A 9 -43.96 -21.99 31.18
C GLY A 9 -43.52 -22.87 32.33
N LEU A 10 -42.26 -22.77 32.81
CA LEU A 10 -41.74 -23.61 33.90
C LEU A 10 -42.30 -23.14 35.24
N PRO A 11 -42.79 -24.06 36.12
CA PRO A 11 -43.16 -23.73 37.47
C PRO A 11 -42.03 -23.12 38.28
N GLY A 12 -42.33 -22.03 38.99
CA GLY A 12 -41.37 -21.36 39.88
C GLY A 12 -41.02 -22.16 41.13
N GLY A 13 -39.97 -21.80 41.82
CA GLY A 13 -39.55 -22.40 43.10
C GLY A 13 -38.92 -23.80 43.00
N GLN A 14 -38.58 -24.24 41.80
CA GLN A 14 -37.93 -25.52 41.52
C GLN A 14 -36.50 -25.33 40.98
N THR A 15 -35.67 -26.35 41.21
CA THR A 15 -34.32 -26.43 40.58
C THR A 15 -34.41 -27.24 39.30
N TRP A 16 -34.27 -26.56 38.16
CA TRP A 16 -34.32 -27.19 36.85
C TRP A 16 -32.92 -27.59 36.36
N ARG A 17 -32.84 -28.74 35.70
CA ARG A 17 -31.64 -29.24 34.99
C ARG A 17 -31.91 -29.12 33.49
N TYR A 18 -30.93 -28.55 32.74
CA TYR A 18 -31.08 -28.32 31.31
C TYR A 18 -30.17 -29.25 30.52
N SER A 19 -30.67 -29.81 29.45
CA SER A 19 -29.93 -30.68 28.53
C SER A 19 -30.39 -30.50 27.10
N SER A 20 -29.63 -31.03 26.15
CA SER A 20 -29.99 -31.03 24.72
C SER A 20 -29.65 -32.35 24.07
N GLU A 21 -30.52 -32.80 23.17
CA GLU A 21 -30.30 -33.91 22.25
C GLU A 21 -30.50 -33.46 20.82
N TYR A 22 -29.90 -34.11 19.85
CA TYR A 22 -30.14 -33.79 18.46
C TYR A 22 -30.27 -35.06 17.59
N SER A 23 -30.98 -34.91 16.48
CA SER A 23 -31.04 -35.86 15.38
C SER A 23 -30.81 -35.13 14.07
N VAL A 24 -30.26 -35.82 13.09
CA VAL A 24 -29.96 -35.28 11.76
C VAL A 24 -30.64 -36.11 10.70
N SER A 25 -30.90 -35.51 9.52
CA SER A 25 -31.45 -36.22 8.38
C SER A 25 -30.54 -37.38 7.95
N THR A 26 -31.16 -38.46 7.46
CA THR A 26 -30.45 -39.68 7.05
C THR A 26 -29.41 -39.32 5.98
N GLY A 27 -28.17 -39.81 6.15
CA GLY A 27 -27.05 -39.57 5.26
C GLY A 27 -26.36 -38.22 5.40
N SER A 28 -26.72 -37.45 6.44
CA SER A 28 -26.03 -36.20 6.77
C SER A 28 -24.75 -36.47 7.58
N ASN A 29 -23.71 -35.68 7.30
CA ASN A 29 -22.43 -35.67 8.04
C ASN A 29 -22.38 -34.53 9.07
N VAL A 30 -23.52 -34.02 9.51
CA VAL A 30 -23.59 -32.95 10.49
C VAL A 30 -23.14 -33.45 11.86
N THR A 31 -22.30 -32.67 12.52
CA THR A 31 -21.83 -32.91 13.87
C THR A 31 -21.95 -31.64 14.71
N PHE A 32 -22.48 -31.77 15.91
CA PHE A 32 -22.38 -30.71 16.92
C PHE A 32 -21.04 -30.79 17.62
N THR A 33 -20.21 -29.77 17.46
CA THR A 33 -18.87 -29.69 18.13
C THR A 33 -18.96 -29.03 19.50
N LYS A 34 -20.07 -28.33 19.79
CA LYS A 34 -20.33 -27.69 21.07
C LYS A 34 -21.86 -27.64 21.32
N ARG A 35 -22.26 -27.93 22.56
CA ARG A 35 -23.66 -27.79 23.03
C ARG A 35 -23.66 -27.50 24.53
N ASP A 36 -23.54 -26.24 24.90
CA ASP A 36 -23.44 -25.84 26.29
C ASP A 36 -24.60 -24.92 26.67
N PHE A 37 -25.31 -25.28 27.75
CA PHE A 37 -26.27 -24.38 28.38
C PHE A 37 -25.57 -23.46 29.38
N ALA A 38 -26.04 -22.23 29.48
CA ALA A 38 -25.82 -21.44 30.68
C ALA A 38 -26.48 -22.16 31.90
N ALA A 39 -25.89 -21.99 33.09
CA ALA A 39 -26.32 -22.71 34.28
C ALA A 39 -27.81 -22.52 34.63
N ASP A 40 -28.37 -21.37 34.26
CA ASP A 40 -29.78 -21.01 34.45
C ASP A 40 -30.67 -21.39 33.26
N GLY A 41 -30.14 -22.06 32.25
CA GLY A 41 -30.86 -22.43 31.04
C GLY A 41 -31.16 -21.27 30.08
N SER A 42 -30.79 -20.04 30.41
CA SER A 42 -31.14 -18.84 29.65
C SER A 42 -30.55 -18.76 28.26
N LEU A 43 -29.42 -19.48 28.00
CA LEU A 43 -28.70 -19.46 26.73
C LEU A 43 -28.18 -20.85 26.40
N LEU A 44 -28.44 -21.31 25.18
CA LEU A 44 -27.73 -22.43 24.56
C LEU A 44 -26.68 -21.90 23.57
N THR A 45 -25.43 -22.26 23.75
CA THR A 45 -24.36 -22.06 22.76
C THR A 45 -24.11 -23.38 22.05
N TYR A 46 -24.10 -23.37 20.70
CA TYR A 46 -23.83 -24.56 19.90
C TYR A 46 -22.95 -24.22 18.69
N ALA A 47 -22.21 -25.20 18.25
CA ALA A 47 -21.43 -25.16 17.02
C ALA A 47 -21.75 -26.40 16.18
N ILE A 48 -21.89 -26.19 14.88
CA ILE A 48 -22.18 -27.23 13.90
C ILE A 48 -21.03 -27.29 12.93
N SER A 49 -20.61 -28.50 12.57
CA SER A 49 -19.63 -28.76 11.51
C SER A 49 -20.11 -29.85 10.57
N GLY A 50 -19.61 -29.83 9.32
CA GLY A 50 -20.06 -30.75 8.28
C GLY A 50 -21.47 -30.47 7.78
N GLY A 51 -22.01 -31.41 7.02
CA GLY A 51 -23.33 -31.27 6.39
C GLY A 51 -23.27 -30.58 5.03
N LYS A 52 -24.45 -30.55 4.37
CA LYS A 52 -24.67 -29.87 3.08
C LYS A 52 -25.99 -29.13 3.12
N ALA A 53 -26.18 -28.21 2.18
CA ALA A 53 -27.46 -27.52 2.04
C ALA A 53 -28.63 -28.52 1.89
N GLY A 54 -29.72 -28.21 2.56
CA GLY A 54 -30.90 -29.07 2.62
C GLY A 54 -30.89 -30.08 3.80
N ASP A 55 -29.74 -30.29 4.47
CA ASP A 55 -29.71 -31.13 5.67
C ASP A 55 -30.55 -30.51 6.77
N LYS A 56 -31.33 -31.34 7.43
CA LYS A 56 -32.22 -30.94 8.52
C LYS A 56 -31.72 -31.51 9.84
N ILE A 57 -31.74 -30.67 10.86
CA ILE A 57 -31.34 -30.99 12.21
C ILE A 57 -32.52 -30.69 13.11
N THR A 58 -32.90 -31.65 13.95
CA THR A 58 -33.85 -31.45 15.02
C THR A 58 -33.08 -31.42 16.32
N LEU A 59 -33.05 -30.28 17.01
CA LEU A 59 -32.44 -30.10 18.31
C LEU A 59 -33.56 -30.04 19.37
N THR A 60 -33.58 -30.99 20.28
CA THR A 60 -34.52 -31.05 21.38
C THR A 60 -33.86 -30.55 22.65
N LEU A 61 -34.36 -29.44 23.19
CA LEU A 61 -33.93 -28.86 24.47
C LEU A 61 -34.87 -29.36 25.53
N LYS A 62 -34.34 -29.73 26.71
CA LYS A 62 -35.06 -30.32 27.77
C LYS A 62 -34.76 -29.62 29.09
N ALA A 63 -35.81 -29.22 29.81
CA ALA A 63 -35.73 -28.85 31.21
C ALA A 63 -36.40 -29.92 32.05
N SER A 64 -35.74 -30.44 33.08
CA SER A 64 -36.19 -31.53 33.93
C SER A 64 -36.00 -31.18 35.40
N CYS A 65 -36.94 -31.64 36.25
CA CYS A 65 -36.80 -31.66 37.69
C CYS A 65 -37.59 -32.87 38.29
N ASP A 66 -37.33 -33.20 39.52
CA ASP A 66 -37.77 -34.46 40.09
C ASP A 66 -39.31 -34.55 40.30
N ASN A 67 -39.99 -33.43 40.40
CA ASN A 67 -41.42 -33.35 40.78
C ASN A 67 -42.37 -33.03 39.58
N TYR A 68 -41.83 -32.82 38.40
CA TYR A 68 -42.63 -32.43 37.22
C TYR A 68 -42.20 -33.25 35.99
N LYS A 69 -43.13 -33.36 35.03
CA LYS A 69 -42.77 -33.89 33.71
C LYS A 69 -41.78 -32.98 33.04
N ASP A 70 -40.91 -33.56 32.23
CA ASP A 70 -39.94 -32.85 31.42
C ASP A 70 -40.63 -31.83 30.50
N PHE A 71 -40.07 -30.65 30.43
CA PHE A 71 -40.47 -29.63 29.48
C PHE A 71 -39.51 -29.63 28.31
N THR A 72 -40.02 -29.68 27.09
CA THR A 72 -39.18 -29.77 25.88
C THR A 72 -39.46 -28.65 24.90
N ILE A 73 -38.42 -28.16 24.26
CA ILE A 73 -38.47 -27.23 23.13
C ILE A 73 -37.78 -27.92 21.96
N THR A 74 -38.42 -27.94 20.81
CA THR A 74 -37.85 -28.51 19.56
C THR A 74 -37.51 -27.40 18.61
N LEU A 75 -36.21 -27.34 18.22
CA LEU A 75 -35.71 -26.48 17.13
C LEU A 75 -35.50 -27.32 15.87
N ASN A 76 -36.06 -26.87 14.77
CA ASN A 76 -35.80 -27.43 13.46
C ASN A 76 -34.85 -26.46 12.72
N ILE A 77 -33.66 -26.93 12.42
CA ILE A 77 -32.60 -26.20 11.72
C ILE A 77 -32.44 -26.81 10.34
N THR A 78 -32.47 -26.03 9.30
CA THR A 78 -32.10 -26.44 7.93
C THR A 78 -30.82 -25.74 7.54
N LEU A 79 -29.85 -26.51 7.05
CA LEU A 79 -28.63 -25.92 6.49
C LEU A 79 -28.94 -25.34 5.11
N THR A 80 -28.47 -24.13 4.86
CA THR A 80 -28.55 -23.44 3.55
C THR A 80 -27.17 -23.32 2.96
N GLU A 81 -27.09 -23.18 1.64
CA GLU A 81 -25.86 -22.76 0.97
C GLU A 81 -25.55 -21.33 1.37
N LYS A 82 -24.26 -21.02 1.34
CA LYS A 82 -23.84 -19.63 1.46
C LYS A 82 -24.16 -18.89 0.17
N ASP A 83 -24.53 -17.64 0.28
CA ASP A 83 -24.71 -16.77 -0.87
C ASP A 83 -23.35 -16.30 -1.42
N ASP A 84 -23.32 -15.99 -2.69
CA ASP A 84 -22.16 -15.31 -3.28
C ASP A 84 -22.17 -13.83 -2.85
N GLN A 85 -20.96 -13.31 -2.56
CA GLN A 85 -20.81 -11.89 -2.26
C GLN A 85 -21.00 -11.04 -3.52
N LYS A 86 -21.39 -9.79 -3.34
CA LYS A 86 -21.33 -8.79 -4.41
C LYS A 86 -19.89 -8.66 -4.93
N PRO A 87 -19.70 -8.31 -6.22
CA PRO A 87 -18.36 -8.11 -6.77
C PRO A 87 -17.50 -7.19 -5.92
N LEU A 88 -16.26 -7.59 -5.69
CA LEU A 88 -15.24 -6.82 -4.99
C LEU A 88 -14.39 -6.05 -6.01
N THR A 89 -14.17 -4.77 -5.78
CA THR A 89 -13.39 -3.91 -6.68
C THR A 89 -12.32 -3.17 -5.89
N ILE A 90 -11.06 -3.21 -6.38
CA ILE A 90 -9.96 -2.40 -5.82
C ILE A 90 -10.07 -0.98 -6.37
N THR A 91 -9.84 0.01 -5.53
CA THR A 91 -9.79 1.43 -5.86
C THR A 91 -8.49 2.06 -5.38
N GLY A 92 -7.95 2.99 -6.16
CA GLY A 92 -6.71 3.68 -5.87
C GLY A 92 -6.19 4.44 -7.09
N ALA A 93 -5.04 5.08 -6.96
CA ALA A 93 -4.38 5.71 -8.09
C ALA A 93 -3.79 4.66 -9.05
N GLY A 94 -3.93 4.88 -10.36
CA GLY A 94 -3.39 4.00 -11.40
C GLY A 94 -1.86 4.08 -11.55
N SER A 95 -1.17 4.89 -10.75
CA SER A 95 0.30 4.96 -10.73
C SER A 95 0.82 5.49 -9.40
N VAL A 96 2.07 5.14 -9.10
CA VAL A 96 2.87 5.63 -7.97
C VAL A 96 4.30 5.87 -8.44
N VAL A 97 4.99 6.85 -7.86
CA VAL A 97 6.41 7.10 -8.15
C VAL A 97 7.27 6.24 -7.21
N TYR A 98 8.37 5.71 -7.72
CA TYR A 98 9.35 4.98 -6.93
C TYR A 98 9.79 5.80 -5.70
N GLY A 99 9.90 5.14 -4.55
CA GLY A 99 10.18 5.81 -3.27
C GLY A 99 8.96 6.41 -2.56
N GLN A 100 7.76 6.40 -3.20
CA GLN A 100 6.50 6.78 -2.57
C GLN A 100 5.66 5.54 -2.29
N THR A 101 4.75 5.60 -1.31
CA THR A 101 3.78 4.55 -1.05
C THR A 101 2.41 4.90 -1.63
N LEU A 102 1.60 3.88 -1.91
CA LEU A 102 0.22 4.02 -2.37
C LEU A 102 -0.69 3.13 -1.52
N THR A 103 -1.74 3.70 -0.94
CA THR A 103 -2.76 2.92 -0.26
C THR A 103 -3.88 2.56 -1.25
N LEU A 104 -4.14 1.26 -1.40
CA LEU A 104 -5.27 0.73 -2.14
C LEU A 104 -6.42 0.45 -1.16
N THR A 105 -7.64 0.62 -1.64
CA THR A 105 -8.85 0.31 -0.89
C THR A 105 -9.77 -0.56 -1.73
N THR A 106 -10.82 -1.11 -1.13
CA THR A 106 -11.81 -1.88 -1.85
C THR A 106 -13.21 -1.33 -1.65
N THR A 107 -14.07 -1.59 -2.63
CA THR A 107 -15.51 -1.36 -2.58
C THR A 107 -16.24 -2.62 -2.98
N GLY A 108 -17.50 -2.79 -2.54
CA GLY A 108 -18.27 -4.00 -2.79
C GLY A 108 -18.03 -5.09 -1.74
N GLY A 109 -18.29 -6.34 -2.15
CA GLY A 109 -18.37 -7.46 -1.21
C GLY A 109 -19.64 -7.42 -0.35
N SER A 110 -19.87 -8.47 0.40
CA SER A 110 -20.97 -8.63 1.35
C SER A 110 -20.44 -9.25 2.64
N GLY A 111 -21.27 -9.29 3.67
CA GLY A 111 -20.89 -9.93 4.94
C GLY A 111 -19.79 -9.19 5.71
N THR A 112 -19.23 -9.88 6.70
CA THR A 112 -18.31 -9.32 7.72
C THR A 112 -16.86 -9.79 7.58
N GLY A 113 -16.56 -10.61 6.55
CA GLY A 113 -15.21 -11.15 6.33
C GLY A 113 -14.18 -10.06 6.06
N THR A 114 -12.95 -10.32 6.47
CA THR A 114 -11.80 -9.42 6.28
C THR A 114 -11.37 -9.36 4.81
N VAL A 115 -10.83 -8.22 4.38
CA VAL A 115 -10.21 -8.06 3.07
C VAL A 115 -8.71 -8.26 3.21
N THR A 116 -8.13 -8.99 2.28
CA THR A 116 -6.67 -9.14 2.15
C THR A 116 -6.21 -8.82 0.74
N TYR A 117 -4.98 -8.31 0.61
CA TYR A 117 -4.36 -7.92 -0.65
C TYR A 117 -3.15 -8.79 -0.95
N ARG A 118 -2.92 -9.05 -2.24
CA ARG A 118 -1.69 -9.71 -2.73
C ARG A 118 -1.28 -9.17 -4.09
N ILE A 119 -0.01 -9.29 -4.40
CA ILE A 119 0.51 -9.00 -5.74
C ILE A 119 0.40 -10.27 -6.59
N ASP A 120 -0.02 -10.11 -7.83
CA ASP A 120 0.04 -11.13 -8.87
C ASP A 120 1.36 -10.96 -9.62
N THR A 121 2.36 -11.74 -9.22
CA THR A 121 3.72 -11.66 -9.76
C THR A 121 3.81 -12.07 -11.21
N ASP A 122 2.97 -13.02 -11.66
CA ASP A 122 2.99 -13.53 -13.02
C ASP A 122 2.45 -12.51 -14.04
N ALA A 123 1.58 -11.59 -13.56
CA ALA A 123 1.02 -10.51 -14.37
C ALA A 123 1.75 -9.15 -14.17
N SER A 124 2.88 -9.13 -13.44
CA SER A 124 3.64 -7.93 -13.11
C SER A 124 4.97 -7.88 -13.86
N THR A 125 5.36 -6.69 -14.35
CA THR A 125 6.70 -6.42 -14.92
C THR A 125 7.57 -5.60 -13.99
N GLY A 126 6.96 -4.83 -13.08
CA GLY A 126 7.60 -4.17 -11.96
C GLY A 126 7.55 -5.02 -10.71
N GLU A 127 8.16 -4.53 -9.64
CA GLU A 127 8.15 -5.19 -8.34
C GLU A 127 7.67 -4.24 -7.25
N ALA A 128 6.88 -4.76 -6.33
CA ALA A 128 6.40 -4.07 -5.14
C ALA A 128 6.18 -5.03 -3.99
N THR A 129 6.06 -4.50 -2.79
CA THR A 129 5.46 -5.20 -1.65
C THR A 129 4.11 -4.58 -1.34
N ILE A 130 3.19 -5.37 -0.79
CA ILE A 130 1.90 -4.87 -0.32
C ILE A 130 1.63 -5.42 1.07
N ASP A 131 1.20 -4.55 1.97
CA ASP A 131 0.68 -4.98 3.26
C ASP A 131 -0.68 -5.65 3.06
N PRO A 132 -0.83 -6.93 3.42
CA PRO A 132 -2.03 -7.69 3.11
C PRO A 132 -3.28 -7.19 3.84
N GLU A 133 -3.15 -6.49 4.96
CA GLU A 133 -4.28 -6.02 5.77
C GLU A 133 -4.64 -4.57 5.47
N THR A 134 -3.65 -3.72 5.24
CA THR A 134 -3.86 -2.28 5.06
C THR A 134 -3.93 -1.85 3.59
N GLY A 135 -3.48 -2.70 2.65
CA GLY A 135 -3.40 -2.37 1.23
C GLY A 135 -2.35 -1.33 0.88
N VAL A 136 -1.38 -1.07 1.77
CA VAL A 136 -0.26 -0.15 1.52
C VAL A 136 0.76 -0.83 0.61
N LEU A 137 0.89 -0.31 -0.61
CA LEU A 137 1.84 -0.76 -1.61
C LEU A 137 3.12 0.08 -1.55
N THR A 138 4.27 -0.59 -1.49
CA THR A 138 5.60 0.02 -1.53
C THR A 138 6.34 -0.46 -2.77
N PRO A 139 6.69 0.44 -3.71
CA PRO A 139 7.46 0.11 -4.91
C PRO A 139 8.87 -0.42 -4.59
N VAL A 140 9.31 -1.42 -5.36
CA VAL A 140 10.68 -1.98 -5.32
C VAL A 140 11.37 -1.78 -6.66
N LYS A 141 10.64 -1.92 -7.78
CA LYS A 141 11.16 -1.76 -9.13
C LYS A 141 10.11 -1.15 -10.05
N VAL A 142 10.52 -0.23 -10.92
CA VAL A 142 9.64 0.38 -11.93
C VAL A 142 9.03 -0.66 -12.86
N GLY A 143 7.82 -0.38 -13.33
CA GLY A 143 7.06 -1.27 -14.19
C GLY A 143 5.61 -1.37 -13.76
N SER A 144 4.87 -2.26 -14.42
CA SER A 144 3.47 -2.55 -14.14
C SER A 144 3.35 -3.54 -12.99
N VAL A 145 2.44 -3.30 -12.04
CA VAL A 145 2.13 -4.20 -10.93
C VAL A 145 0.64 -4.51 -10.93
N SER A 146 0.31 -5.79 -10.83
CA SER A 146 -1.05 -6.31 -10.74
C SER A 146 -1.37 -6.71 -9.30
N VAL A 147 -2.46 -6.18 -8.74
CA VAL A 147 -2.89 -6.43 -7.36
C VAL A 147 -4.26 -7.11 -7.37
N ILE A 148 -4.43 -8.08 -6.51
CA ILE A 148 -5.69 -8.81 -6.30
C ILE A 148 -6.08 -8.67 -4.83
N ALA A 149 -7.36 -8.41 -4.57
CA ALA A 149 -7.93 -8.42 -3.23
C ALA A 149 -8.91 -9.58 -3.08
N THR A 150 -8.91 -10.19 -1.91
CA THR A 150 -9.88 -11.22 -1.54
C THR A 150 -10.59 -10.80 -0.26
N LYS A 151 -11.92 -10.79 -0.27
CA LYS A 151 -12.73 -10.66 0.93
C LYS A 151 -13.17 -12.04 1.38
N ALA A 152 -12.79 -12.41 2.59
CA ALA A 152 -13.14 -13.68 3.17
C ALA A 152 -14.67 -13.82 3.28
N GLY A 153 -15.15 -15.05 3.15
CA GLY A 153 -16.53 -15.40 3.48
C GLY A 153 -16.79 -15.34 4.99
N ASP A 154 -18.05 -15.45 5.33
CA ASP A 154 -18.51 -15.59 6.72
C ASP A 154 -19.55 -16.71 6.84
N ASN A 155 -20.47 -16.63 7.79
CA ASN A 155 -21.50 -17.67 7.95
C ASN A 155 -22.49 -17.70 6.78
N ASP A 156 -22.75 -16.55 6.16
CA ASP A 156 -23.81 -16.37 5.17
C ASP A 156 -23.28 -16.26 3.74
N TYR A 157 -22.00 -15.95 3.58
CA TYR A 157 -21.40 -15.68 2.27
C TYR A 157 -20.13 -16.50 2.01
N ASN A 158 -19.95 -16.87 0.75
CA ASN A 158 -18.68 -17.39 0.21
C ASN A 158 -17.61 -16.28 0.18
N ASP A 159 -16.33 -16.63 0.00
CA ASP A 159 -15.30 -15.65 -0.30
C ASP A 159 -15.48 -15.06 -1.70
N VAL A 160 -14.96 -13.86 -1.91
CA VAL A 160 -14.94 -13.20 -3.23
C VAL A 160 -13.58 -12.60 -3.50
N THR A 161 -13.12 -12.77 -4.74
CA THR A 161 -11.85 -12.21 -5.22
C THR A 161 -12.14 -11.14 -6.28
N SER A 162 -11.41 -10.03 -6.21
CA SER A 162 -11.53 -8.94 -7.19
C SER A 162 -10.98 -9.33 -8.56
N ALA A 163 -11.37 -8.61 -9.59
CA ALA A 163 -10.58 -8.52 -10.80
C ALA A 163 -9.19 -7.91 -10.48
N PRO A 164 -8.14 -8.24 -11.27
CA PRO A 164 -6.83 -7.63 -11.11
C PRO A 164 -6.89 -6.10 -11.28
N PHE A 165 -6.26 -5.38 -10.37
CA PHE A 165 -6.05 -3.93 -10.45
C PHE A 165 -4.61 -3.67 -10.88
N VAL A 166 -4.43 -3.13 -12.09
CA VAL A 166 -3.10 -2.84 -12.64
C VAL A 166 -2.75 -1.39 -12.40
N LEU A 167 -1.57 -1.15 -11.83
CA LEU A 167 -0.99 0.17 -11.64
C LEU A 167 0.44 0.23 -12.18
N MET A 168 0.93 1.46 -12.45
CA MET A 168 2.28 1.70 -12.96
C MET A 168 3.17 2.28 -11.86
N ILE A 169 4.31 1.66 -11.60
CA ILE A 169 5.40 2.26 -10.84
C ILE A 169 6.24 3.09 -11.81
N LYS A 170 6.22 4.40 -11.63
CA LYS A 170 6.98 5.37 -12.42
C LYS A 170 8.35 5.61 -11.80
N PRO A 171 9.40 5.86 -12.61
CA PRO A 171 10.70 6.21 -12.05
C PRO A 171 10.65 7.54 -11.29
N ALA A 172 11.46 7.64 -10.26
CA ALA A 172 11.70 8.88 -9.53
C ALA A 172 12.71 9.77 -10.28
N THR A 173 12.69 11.05 -9.99
CA THR A 173 13.73 11.96 -10.47
C THR A 173 14.80 12.10 -9.38
N PRO A 174 16.09 11.93 -9.69
CA PRO A 174 17.17 12.20 -8.73
C PRO A 174 17.11 13.65 -8.25
N THR A 175 17.74 13.90 -7.11
CA THR A 175 17.87 15.25 -6.56
C THR A 175 19.32 15.62 -6.34
N GLY A 176 19.60 16.92 -6.15
CA GLY A 176 20.92 17.42 -5.84
C GLY A 176 21.73 17.85 -7.05
N GLU A 177 23.00 18.10 -6.85
CA GLU A 177 23.93 18.62 -7.84
C GLU A 177 25.27 17.86 -7.79
N PRO A 178 25.96 17.68 -8.93
CA PRO A 178 27.30 17.11 -8.97
C PRO A 178 28.31 18.05 -8.34
N ASN A 179 29.45 17.51 -7.93
CA ASN A 179 30.61 18.29 -7.64
C ASN A 179 31.44 18.44 -8.89
N TYR A 180 32.18 19.54 -9.03
CA TYR A 180 33.06 19.83 -10.18
C TYR A 180 34.23 20.73 -9.79
N THR A 181 35.30 20.70 -10.60
CA THR A 181 36.45 21.59 -10.39
C THR A 181 36.15 22.95 -11.02
N LYS A 182 36.12 23.99 -10.22
CA LYS A 182 35.94 25.37 -10.69
C LYS A 182 37.13 25.87 -11.49
N ILE A 183 36.89 26.47 -12.65
CA ILE A 183 37.91 27.08 -13.50
C ILE A 183 38.17 28.51 -13.09
N THR A 184 39.42 28.88 -12.91
CA THR A 184 39.83 30.24 -12.49
C THR A 184 40.71 30.95 -13.54
N THR A 185 41.16 30.26 -14.60
CA THR A 185 42.02 30.79 -15.64
C THR A 185 41.52 30.42 -17.03
N SER A 186 41.79 31.24 -18.02
CA SER A 186 41.49 30.94 -19.44
C SER A 186 42.32 29.79 -20.00
N GLY A 187 41.88 29.21 -21.14
CA GLY A 187 42.59 28.15 -21.84
C GLY A 187 42.42 26.75 -21.25
N LYS A 188 41.49 26.61 -20.33
CA LYS A 188 41.07 25.34 -19.71
C LYS A 188 40.01 24.64 -20.54
N THR A 189 39.88 23.33 -20.38
CA THR A 189 38.89 22.49 -21.06
C THR A 189 37.89 21.86 -20.06
N LEU A 190 36.89 21.16 -20.57
CA LEU A 190 35.94 20.44 -19.73
C LEU A 190 36.59 19.33 -18.91
N LYS A 191 37.70 18.76 -19.38
CA LYS A 191 38.55 17.83 -18.63
C LYS A 191 39.08 18.45 -17.33
N ASP A 192 39.44 19.75 -17.37
CA ASP A 192 39.91 20.47 -16.18
C ASP A 192 38.73 20.75 -15.18
N ALA A 193 37.51 20.79 -15.67
CA ALA A 193 36.27 20.94 -14.90
C ALA A 193 35.59 19.59 -14.66
N ALA A 194 36.36 18.55 -14.37
CA ALA A 194 35.81 17.21 -14.22
C ALA A 194 34.66 17.15 -13.25
N LEU A 195 33.53 16.55 -13.72
CA LEU A 195 32.35 16.23 -12.90
C LEU A 195 32.65 15.03 -12.02
N THR A 196 32.15 15.02 -10.80
CA THR A 196 32.29 13.89 -9.89
C THR A 196 31.06 13.78 -8.96
N THR A 197 30.70 12.53 -8.64
CA THR A 197 29.70 12.25 -7.59
C THR A 197 30.30 12.35 -6.19
N LYS A 198 31.63 12.27 -6.06
CA LYS A 198 32.31 12.41 -4.77
C LYS A 198 32.17 13.83 -4.21
N GLY A 199 31.55 13.94 -3.02
CA GLY A 199 31.28 15.23 -2.40
C GLY A 199 30.15 16.02 -3.07
N SER A 200 29.38 15.38 -3.94
CA SER A 200 28.13 15.92 -4.50
C SER A 200 26.98 15.84 -3.51
N THR A 201 25.86 16.49 -3.83
CA THR A 201 24.58 16.34 -3.12
C THR A 201 23.61 15.42 -3.85
N LEU A 202 24.06 14.75 -4.92
CA LEU A 202 23.24 13.84 -5.72
C LEU A 202 22.67 12.69 -4.88
N ASN A 203 21.40 12.41 -5.07
CA ASN A 203 20.70 11.29 -4.48
C ASN A 203 19.74 10.65 -5.52
N PRO A 204 19.96 9.39 -5.99
CA PRO A 204 21.12 8.54 -5.65
C PRO A 204 22.44 9.14 -6.13
N SER A 205 23.57 8.66 -5.57
CA SER A 205 24.92 9.16 -5.91
C SER A 205 25.64 8.33 -6.96
N ASP A 206 25.22 7.10 -7.17
CA ASP A 206 25.85 6.16 -8.10
C ASP A 206 25.28 6.36 -9.51
N GLY A 207 26.18 6.59 -10.48
CA GLY A 207 25.78 6.84 -11.85
C GLY A 207 26.86 7.56 -12.66
N LYS A 208 26.53 7.82 -13.91
CA LYS A 208 27.38 8.48 -14.89
C LYS A 208 27.09 9.98 -14.96
N LEU A 209 28.15 10.80 -14.92
CA LEU A 209 28.09 12.24 -15.10
C LEU A 209 28.77 12.63 -16.42
N GLU A 210 28.14 13.52 -17.18
CA GLU A 210 28.64 14.00 -18.46
C GLU A 210 28.33 15.49 -18.63
N TRP A 211 29.24 16.23 -19.26
CA TRP A 211 28.93 17.52 -19.87
C TRP A 211 28.15 17.29 -21.15
N VAL A 212 27.09 18.03 -21.39
CA VAL A 212 26.23 17.86 -22.56
C VAL A 212 25.95 19.20 -23.25
N ASP A 213 25.65 19.14 -24.54
CA ASP A 213 25.19 20.28 -25.32
C ASP A 213 23.66 20.57 -25.10
N ASP A 214 23.14 21.56 -25.83
CA ASP A 214 21.72 21.92 -25.79
C ASP A 214 20.76 20.82 -26.27
N LYS A 215 21.28 19.86 -27.01
CA LYS A 215 20.52 18.70 -27.49
C LYS A 215 20.65 17.49 -26.56
N GLY A 216 21.49 17.60 -25.53
CA GLY A 216 21.77 16.52 -24.59
C GLY A 216 22.86 15.55 -25.06
N GLU A 217 23.58 15.88 -26.13
CA GLU A 217 24.68 15.06 -26.60
C GLU A 217 25.95 15.32 -25.78
N PRO A 218 26.76 14.30 -25.47
CA PRO A 218 27.98 14.46 -24.70
C PRO A 218 28.99 15.42 -25.38
N LEU A 219 29.51 16.35 -24.61
CA LEU A 219 30.58 17.24 -25.06
C LEU A 219 31.95 16.56 -24.88
N PRO A 220 32.88 16.70 -25.87
CA PRO A 220 34.26 16.20 -25.74
C PRO A 220 35.00 16.85 -24.56
N ASP A 221 35.84 16.09 -23.88
CA ASP A 221 36.65 16.54 -22.74
C ASP A 221 37.63 17.70 -23.12
N ASP A 222 38.04 17.78 -24.37
CA ASP A 222 38.94 18.83 -24.92
C ASP A 222 38.17 20.11 -25.31
N THR A 223 36.85 20.16 -25.13
CA THR A 223 36.07 21.37 -25.36
C THR A 223 36.58 22.52 -24.50
N THR A 224 37.01 23.61 -25.13
CA THR A 224 37.54 24.78 -24.44
C THR A 224 36.44 25.50 -23.64
N VAL A 225 36.69 25.72 -22.34
CA VAL A 225 35.77 26.47 -21.46
C VAL A 225 35.88 27.98 -21.74
N LYS A 226 34.75 28.56 -22.14
CA LYS A 226 34.60 30.00 -22.40
C LYS A 226 34.20 30.73 -21.12
N ALA A 227 34.71 31.94 -20.94
CA ALA A 227 34.33 32.78 -19.80
C ALA A 227 32.88 33.22 -19.90
N ASN A 228 32.18 33.35 -18.74
CA ASN A 228 30.83 33.84 -18.62
C ASN A 228 29.83 33.03 -19.49
N THR A 229 30.08 31.72 -19.59
CA THR A 229 29.27 30.79 -20.37
C THR A 229 28.80 29.66 -19.46
N THR A 230 27.49 29.35 -19.55
CA THR A 230 26.89 28.25 -18.84
C THR A 230 27.08 26.94 -19.58
N TYR A 231 27.43 25.90 -18.88
CA TYR A 231 27.58 24.54 -19.37
C TYR A 231 26.56 23.64 -18.70
N LYS A 232 25.96 22.73 -19.49
CA LYS A 232 24.96 21.76 -19.02
C LYS A 232 25.64 20.46 -18.64
N TRP A 233 25.15 19.86 -17.58
CA TRP A 233 25.56 18.52 -17.16
C TRP A 233 24.34 17.61 -17.14
N ARG A 234 24.59 16.32 -17.30
CA ARG A 234 23.61 15.24 -17.15
C ARG A 234 24.15 14.21 -16.19
N PHE A 235 23.32 13.80 -15.26
CA PHE A 235 23.54 12.66 -14.38
C PHE A 235 22.57 11.53 -14.78
N THR A 236 23.11 10.36 -15.06
CA THR A 236 22.36 9.13 -15.36
C THR A 236 22.62 8.15 -14.23
N PRO A 237 21.68 7.93 -13.31
CA PRO A 237 21.82 6.94 -12.25
C PRO A 237 22.06 5.54 -12.81
N ASP A 238 22.79 4.70 -12.06
CA ASP A 238 22.92 3.27 -12.37
C ASP A 238 21.68 2.47 -12.00
N ASP A 239 20.80 3.02 -11.16
CA ASP A 239 19.51 2.43 -10.77
C ASP A 239 18.43 2.85 -11.76
N ASP A 240 17.89 1.89 -12.50
CA ASP A 240 16.81 2.06 -13.47
C ASP A 240 15.50 2.58 -12.85
N ASN A 241 15.38 2.60 -11.53
CA ASN A 241 14.25 3.20 -10.82
C ASN A 241 14.23 4.73 -10.84
N TYR A 242 15.27 5.35 -11.43
CA TYR A 242 15.37 6.78 -11.55
C TYR A 242 15.48 7.23 -13.00
N THR A 243 14.99 8.44 -13.27
CA THR A 243 15.22 9.14 -14.54
C THR A 243 16.59 9.82 -14.54
N THR A 244 17.01 10.36 -15.67
CA THR A 244 18.17 11.26 -15.71
C THR A 244 17.87 12.60 -15.05
N LEU A 245 18.89 13.22 -14.48
CA LEU A 245 18.85 14.58 -13.95
C LEU A 245 19.80 15.46 -14.76
N THR A 246 19.37 16.67 -15.10
CA THR A 246 20.18 17.67 -15.81
C THR A 246 20.21 18.97 -15.02
N GLY A 247 21.28 19.68 -15.16
CA GLY A 247 21.42 21.01 -14.62
C GLY A 247 22.46 21.80 -15.40
N GLU A 248 22.74 23.01 -14.98
CA GLU A 248 23.67 23.89 -15.66
C GLU A 248 24.48 24.73 -14.66
N VAL A 249 25.69 25.10 -15.05
CA VAL A 249 26.61 25.85 -14.22
C VAL A 249 27.53 26.72 -15.06
N GLU A 250 27.90 27.90 -14.56
CA GLU A 250 28.96 28.72 -15.09
C GLU A 250 30.30 28.25 -14.52
N LEU A 251 31.18 27.66 -15.40
CA LEU A 251 32.45 27.07 -14.98
C LEU A 251 33.56 28.10 -14.77
N TYR A 252 33.54 29.18 -15.54
CA TYR A 252 34.58 30.21 -15.53
C TYR A 252 33.97 31.59 -15.58
N HIS A 253 34.05 32.32 -14.47
CA HIS A 253 33.65 33.71 -14.39
C HIS A 253 34.87 34.61 -14.61
N LYS A 254 34.84 35.44 -15.64
CA LYS A 254 35.83 36.49 -15.86
C LYS A 254 35.17 37.84 -15.62
N SER A 255 35.53 38.48 -14.52
CA SER A 255 35.13 39.87 -14.29
C SER A 255 35.73 40.79 -15.37
N SER A 256 34.91 41.65 -15.94
CA SER A 256 35.43 42.71 -16.83
C SER A 256 36.24 43.68 -15.96
N SER A 257 37.57 43.61 -16.05
CA SER A 257 38.42 44.65 -15.50
C SER A 257 38.35 45.89 -16.41
N GLY A 258 37.24 46.65 -16.32
CA GLY A 258 37.21 48.03 -16.77
C GLY A 258 38.02 48.87 -15.77
N GLY A 259 39.11 49.46 -16.23
CA GLY A 259 39.89 50.40 -15.42
C GLY A 259 39.03 51.60 -14.97
N GLY A 260 38.69 51.62 -13.70
CA GLY A 260 37.95 52.63 -13.04
C GLY A 260 37.78 52.20 -11.58
N TRP A 261 38.14 53.05 -10.65
CA TRP A 261 37.88 52.91 -9.23
C TRP A 261 36.34 52.91 -9.01
N TYR A 262 35.71 51.74 -9.08
CA TYR A 262 34.34 51.58 -8.69
C TYR A 262 34.23 50.41 -7.73
N ASP A 263 33.54 50.66 -6.62
CA ASP A 263 33.17 49.67 -5.63
C ASP A 263 32.55 48.45 -6.32
N SER A 264 33.09 47.29 -6.01
CA SER A 264 32.57 46.03 -6.54
C SER A 264 31.21 45.74 -5.88
N TYR A 265 30.14 46.07 -6.56
CA TYR A 265 28.80 45.64 -6.12
C TYR A 265 28.57 44.16 -6.52
N TYR A 266 28.37 43.36 -5.53
CA TYR A 266 27.95 41.97 -5.73
C TYR A 266 26.41 41.91 -5.71
N THR A 267 25.83 41.36 -6.77
CA THR A 267 24.39 41.06 -6.78
C THR A 267 24.15 39.75 -6.05
N ILE A 268 23.52 39.80 -4.88
CA ILE A 268 23.05 38.62 -4.19
C ILE A 268 21.65 38.29 -4.71
N LYS A 269 21.52 37.20 -5.45
CA LYS A 269 20.21 36.64 -5.77
C LYS A 269 19.75 35.77 -4.61
N ALA A 270 18.77 36.23 -3.87
CA ALA A 270 18.10 35.43 -2.87
C ALA A 270 16.74 35.00 -3.41
N THR A 271 16.40 33.72 -3.31
CA THR A 271 15.09 33.20 -3.65
C THR A 271 14.44 32.62 -2.41
N ALA A 272 13.23 33.03 -2.11
CA ALA A 272 12.43 32.41 -1.06
C ALA A 272 11.74 31.17 -1.63
N GLY A 273 11.75 30.06 -0.88
CA GLY A 273 10.91 28.91 -1.13
C GLY A 273 9.42 29.22 -0.86
N ALA A 274 8.55 28.30 -1.23
CA ALA A 274 7.09 28.48 -1.07
C ALA A 274 6.72 28.87 0.37
N GLY A 275 6.08 30.05 0.51
CA GLY A 275 5.65 30.60 1.81
C GLY A 275 6.62 31.59 2.47
N GLY A 276 7.79 31.85 1.89
CA GLY A 276 8.74 32.86 2.38
C GLY A 276 8.71 34.15 1.61
N SER A 277 8.98 35.30 2.26
CA SER A 277 9.21 36.59 1.62
C SER A 277 10.60 37.09 1.93
N ILE A 278 11.30 37.62 0.91
CA ILE A 278 12.56 38.32 1.11
C ILE A 278 12.29 39.79 0.83
N SER A 279 12.58 40.62 1.81
CA SER A 279 12.56 42.06 1.64
C SER A 279 13.98 42.59 1.68
N PRO A 280 14.51 43.21 0.60
CA PRO A 280 15.76 43.89 0.67
C PRO A 280 15.56 45.15 1.52
N SER A 281 16.14 45.17 2.70
CA SER A 281 16.26 46.40 3.50
C SER A 281 17.65 46.93 3.34
N GLY A 282 17.79 48.05 2.75
CA GLY A 282 19.04 48.84 2.83
C GLY A 282 19.53 49.29 1.46
N SER A 283 19.59 50.55 1.31
CA SER A 283 20.33 51.34 0.33
C SER A 283 21.82 51.24 0.56
#